data_2a2d5c54cab71a5b6023c8207d928a5c
#
_entry.id   2a2d5c54cab71a5b6023c8207d928a5c
#
_cell.length_a   1.000
_cell.length_b   1.000
_cell.length_c   1.000
_cell.angle_alpha   90.00
_cell.angle_beta   90.00
_cell.angle_gamma   90.00
#
_symmetry.space_group_name_H-M   'P 1'
#
loop_
_entity.id
_entity.type
_entity.pdbx_description
1 polymer ?
#
loop_
_entity_poly.entity_id
_entity_poly.type
_entity_poly.pdbx_seq_one_letter_code
_entity_poly.pdbx_strand_id
1 'polypeptide(L)'
;MPTPLAAPPPDRAPSAPAAPPPAPDLAVVKERQRGAWSSGDYAVVGTTLQIVGETLCEALDLRAGSRVLDVAAGNGNATLAAARRWCDVTSTDYVESLLDRGRERAAAERLDVAFQVADVEALPFDDGAFDAVLSTFGAMFTADQERAAAEMWRVCRPGGRIGLANWTPSGFVGQVFRTIGAHVPPPPGLRSPALWGTPERLAELFPHAASIAAPTRSFVFRYRSPAHWLDIFRAWYGPMLKAFAALPEDGRAALERDLLALIDRFNVARDGTMVVPSEYLEVVLAKP
;
A
#
# COMPACT_ATOMS: atom_id res chain seq x y z
N MET A 1 -37.72 -50.09 -47.15
CA MET A 1 -37.10 -48.83 -47.51
C MET A 1 -36.42 -48.32 -46.24
N PRO A 2 -35.10 -48.34 -46.11
CA PRO A 2 -34.42 -47.77 -44.94
C PRO A 2 -34.30 -46.23 -45.02
N THR A 3 -34.61 -45.56 -43.94
CA THR A 3 -34.50 -44.08 -43.76
C THR A 3 -33.02 -43.65 -43.75
N PRO A 4 -32.64 -42.59 -44.48
CA PRO A 4 -31.24 -42.14 -44.46
C PRO A 4 -30.87 -41.47 -43.13
N LEU A 5 -29.68 -41.81 -42.59
CA LEU A 5 -29.06 -41.17 -41.45
C LEU A 5 -28.73 -39.69 -41.77
N ALA A 6 -29.13 -38.79 -40.88
CA ALA A 6 -28.77 -37.39 -40.96
C ALA A 6 -27.25 -37.17 -40.72
N ALA A 7 -26.63 -36.31 -41.53
CA ALA A 7 -25.25 -35.95 -41.39
C ALA A 7 -24.96 -35.17 -40.07
N PRO A 8 -23.81 -35.34 -39.44
CA PRO A 8 -23.46 -34.59 -38.23
C PRO A 8 -23.29 -33.10 -38.55
N PRO A 9 -23.59 -32.20 -37.57
CA PRO A 9 -23.42 -30.76 -37.78
C PRO A 9 -21.92 -30.41 -37.93
N PRO A 10 -21.58 -29.34 -38.66
CA PRO A 10 -20.21 -28.95 -38.90
C PRO A 10 -19.52 -28.53 -37.56
N ASP A 11 -18.27 -28.99 -37.40
CA ASP A 11 -17.41 -28.62 -36.31
C ASP A 11 -17.30 -27.09 -36.16
N ARG A 12 -17.67 -26.56 -35.01
CA ARG A 12 -17.46 -25.15 -34.67
C ARG A 12 -15.95 -24.91 -34.54
N ALA A 13 -15.39 -24.13 -35.45
CA ALA A 13 -14.03 -23.67 -35.36
C ALA A 13 -13.79 -23.01 -33.97
N PRO A 14 -12.65 -23.24 -33.31
CA PRO A 14 -12.34 -22.61 -32.05
C PRO A 14 -12.35 -21.09 -32.22
N SER A 15 -13.13 -20.39 -31.37
CA SER A 15 -13.15 -18.94 -31.35
C SER A 15 -11.74 -18.41 -30.99
N ALA A 16 -11.27 -17.46 -31.81
CA ALA A 16 -9.99 -16.79 -31.51
C ALA A 16 -9.95 -16.25 -30.06
N PRO A 17 -8.81 -16.32 -29.36
CA PRO A 17 -8.70 -15.77 -28.03
C PRO A 17 -9.06 -14.28 -28.04
N ALA A 18 -9.87 -13.85 -27.07
CA ALA A 18 -10.26 -12.46 -26.93
C ALA A 18 -9.00 -11.59 -26.79
N ALA A 19 -8.96 -10.44 -27.47
CA ALA A 19 -7.87 -9.48 -27.33
C ALA A 19 -7.73 -9.09 -25.85
N PRO A 20 -6.49 -8.93 -25.34
CA PRO A 20 -6.28 -8.48 -23.97
C PRO A 20 -6.98 -7.13 -23.74
N PRO A 21 -7.53 -6.90 -22.54
CA PRO A 21 -8.17 -5.63 -22.24
C PRO A 21 -7.16 -4.48 -22.44
N PRO A 22 -7.62 -3.28 -22.83
CA PRO A 22 -6.75 -2.12 -22.98
C PRO A 22 -6.07 -1.80 -21.64
N ALA A 23 -4.83 -1.32 -21.71
CA ALA A 23 -4.10 -0.87 -20.52
C ALA A 23 -4.90 0.24 -19.79
N PRO A 24 -4.91 0.27 -18.46
CA PRO A 24 -5.63 1.29 -17.70
C PRO A 24 -5.02 2.68 -17.96
N ASP A 25 -5.86 3.72 -17.99
CA ASP A 25 -5.39 5.10 -17.93
C ASP A 25 -4.88 5.39 -16.50
N LEU A 26 -3.57 5.35 -16.33
CA LEU A 26 -2.93 5.53 -15.02
C LEU A 26 -3.15 6.93 -14.45
N ALA A 27 -3.35 7.96 -15.27
CA ALA A 27 -3.66 9.31 -14.79
C ALA A 27 -5.05 9.36 -14.14
N VAL A 28 -6.05 8.72 -14.75
CA VAL A 28 -7.39 8.60 -14.18
C VAL A 28 -7.38 7.73 -12.90
N VAL A 29 -6.59 6.67 -12.89
CA VAL A 29 -6.43 5.82 -11.69
C VAL A 29 -5.83 6.62 -10.54
N LYS A 30 -4.75 7.36 -10.80
CA LYS A 30 -4.06 8.20 -9.82
C LYS A 30 -5.00 9.25 -9.20
N GLU A 31 -5.79 9.94 -10.03
CA GLU A 31 -6.73 10.95 -9.52
C GLU A 31 -7.82 10.32 -8.63
N ARG A 32 -8.32 9.16 -8.99
CA ARG A 32 -9.26 8.40 -8.13
C ARG A 32 -8.63 7.98 -6.81
N GLN A 33 -7.38 7.50 -6.84
CA GLN A 33 -6.63 7.14 -5.65
C GLN A 33 -6.39 8.36 -4.75
N ARG A 34 -5.97 9.50 -5.33
CA ARG A 34 -5.81 10.76 -4.62
C ARG A 34 -7.12 11.18 -3.94
N GLY A 35 -8.24 11.13 -4.66
CA GLY A 35 -9.57 11.41 -4.12
C GLY A 35 -10.00 10.43 -3.02
N ALA A 36 -9.54 9.16 -3.08
CA ALA A 36 -9.78 8.19 -2.01
C ALA A 36 -8.95 8.52 -0.76
N TRP A 37 -7.65 8.75 -0.91
CA TRP A 37 -6.75 9.06 0.21
C TRP A 37 -7.02 10.44 0.84
N SER A 38 -7.59 11.39 0.09
CA SER A 38 -8.05 12.68 0.63
C SER A 38 -9.39 12.57 1.39
N SER A 39 -10.06 11.42 1.35
CA SER A 39 -11.34 11.22 2.04
C SER A 39 -11.13 10.54 3.39
N GLY A 40 -11.96 10.90 4.37
CA GLY A 40 -11.78 10.46 5.75
C GLY A 40 -10.62 11.18 6.44
N ASP A 41 -10.03 10.54 7.43
CA ASP A 41 -8.79 10.97 8.07
C ASP A 41 -7.92 9.74 8.35
N TYR A 42 -7.03 9.42 7.41
CA TYR A 42 -6.16 8.26 7.55
C TYR A 42 -5.32 8.28 8.83
N ALA A 43 -5.03 9.44 9.40
CA ALA A 43 -4.23 9.55 10.63
C ALA A 43 -4.85 8.75 11.79
N VAL A 44 -6.18 8.60 11.83
CA VAL A 44 -6.87 7.78 12.84
C VAL A 44 -6.44 6.30 12.77
N VAL A 45 -6.28 5.78 11.56
CA VAL A 45 -5.79 4.41 11.31
C VAL A 45 -4.27 4.38 11.32
N GLY A 46 -3.64 5.28 10.58
CA GLY A 46 -2.19 5.32 10.37
C GLY A 46 -1.40 5.42 11.66
N THR A 47 -1.86 6.22 12.62
CA THR A 47 -1.18 6.38 13.92
C THR A 47 -1.03 5.06 14.69
N THR A 48 -1.92 4.10 14.50
CA THR A 48 -1.81 2.78 15.15
C THR A 48 -0.61 1.96 14.63
N LEU A 49 -0.08 2.31 13.45
CA LEU A 49 1.00 1.61 12.75
C LEU A 49 2.40 2.20 13.04
N GLN A 50 2.54 3.11 14.00
CA GLN A 50 3.82 3.79 14.29
C GLN A 50 5.01 2.84 14.48
N ILE A 51 4.79 1.71 15.16
CA ILE A 51 5.83 0.72 15.42
C ILE A 51 6.51 0.22 14.13
N VAL A 52 5.78 0.19 13.01
CA VAL A 52 6.33 -0.27 11.72
C VAL A 52 7.37 0.73 11.19
N GLY A 53 7.10 2.04 11.32
CA GLY A 53 8.08 3.07 10.96
C GLY A 53 9.34 2.98 11.83
N GLU A 54 9.18 2.75 13.13
CA GLU A 54 10.30 2.58 14.08
C GLU A 54 11.16 1.37 13.70
N THR A 55 10.56 0.20 13.51
CA THR A 55 11.30 -1.03 13.18
C THR A 55 11.99 -0.94 11.82
N LEU A 56 11.36 -0.28 10.84
CA LEU A 56 11.97 -0.05 9.53
C LEU A 56 13.22 0.85 9.63
N CYS A 57 13.16 1.92 10.42
CA CYS A 57 14.31 2.79 10.65
C CYS A 57 15.47 2.06 11.34
N GLU A 58 15.18 1.14 12.29
CA GLU A 58 16.18 0.26 12.89
C GLU A 58 16.78 -0.71 11.87
N ALA A 59 15.94 -1.35 11.03
CA ALA A 59 16.40 -2.29 10.00
C ALA A 59 17.33 -1.61 8.96
N LEU A 60 17.09 -0.32 8.68
CA LEU A 60 17.94 0.50 7.82
C LEU A 60 19.24 0.97 8.48
N ASP A 61 19.35 0.83 9.81
CA ASP A 61 20.46 1.37 10.59
C ASP A 61 20.71 2.87 10.29
N LEU A 62 19.63 3.68 10.34
CA LEU A 62 19.72 5.11 10.08
C LEU A 62 20.64 5.81 11.05
N ARG A 63 21.49 6.67 10.54
CA ARG A 63 22.45 7.45 11.33
C ARG A 63 22.04 8.91 11.44
N ALA A 64 22.32 9.53 12.58
CA ALA A 64 22.12 10.96 12.76
C ALA A 64 22.82 11.76 11.64
N GLY A 65 22.15 12.79 11.11
CA GLY A 65 22.61 13.59 9.99
C GLY A 65 22.43 12.92 8.60
N SER A 66 21.87 11.70 8.51
CA SER A 66 21.50 11.12 7.21
C SER A 66 20.35 11.89 6.59
N ARG A 67 20.46 12.20 5.30
CA ARG A 67 19.37 12.79 4.50
C ARG A 67 18.37 11.70 4.13
N VAL A 68 17.17 11.79 4.67
CA VAL A 68 16.13 10.77 4.52
C VAL A 68 14.92 11.33 3.80
N LEU A 69 14.44 10.65 2.78
CA LEU A 69 13.19 10.94 2.10
C LEU A 69 12.14 9.89 2.51
N ASP A 70 11.00 10.31 3.04
CA ASP A 70 9.83 9.47 3.25
C ASP A 70 8.80 9.77 2.15
N VAL A 71 8.50 8.80 1.29
CA VAL A 71 7.59 8.97 0.14
C VAL A 71 6.24 8.29 0.41
N ALA A 72 5.16 8.94 -0.06
CA ALA A 72 3.79 8.56 0.26
C ALA A 72 3.65 8.37 1.78
N ALA A 73 4.16 9.35 2.52
CA ALA A 73 4.40 9.29 3.95
C ALA A 73 3.12 9.32 4.79
N GLY A 74 2.00 9.71 4.17
CA GLY A 74 0.74 9.86 4.88
C GLY A 74 0.85 10.81 6.07
N ASN A 75 0.50 10.36 7.26
CA ASN A 75 0.61 11.12 8.50
C ASN A 75 1.99 11.02 9.18
N GLY A 76 3.03 10.54 8.47
CA GLY A 76 4.43 10.66 8.85
C GLY A 76 4.96 9.63 9.87
N ASN A 77 4.53 8.37 9.83
CA ASN A 77 5.02 7.37 10.79
C ASN A 77 6.53 7.10 10.65
N ALA A 78 7.03 6.84 9.43
CA ALA A 78 8.46 6.65 9.19
C ALA A 78 9.21 7.99 9.24
N THR A 79 8.59 9.08 8.79
CA THR A 79 9.09 10.45 8.91
C THR A 79 9.54 10.78 10.34
N LEU A 80 8.62 10.62 11.30
CA LEU A 80 8.89 10.95 12.71
C LEU A 80 9.87 9.98 13.33
N ALA A 81 9.81 8.70 12.96
CA ALA A 81 10.77 7.70 13.41
C ALA A 81 12.21 8.05 12.97
N ALA A 82 12.40 8.49 11.72
CA ALA A 82 13.69 8.96 11.22
C ALA A 82 14.15 10.27 11.91
N ALA A 83 13.23 11.22 12.09
CA ALA A 83 13.52 12.49 12.74
C ALA A 83 13.94 12.31 14.22
N ARG A 84 13.35 11.36 14.97
CA ARG A 84 13.77 10.99 16.33
C ARG A 84 15.20 10.41 16.39
N ARG A 85 15.71 9.94 15.23
CA ARG A 85 17.10 9.47 15.07
C ARG A 85 18.06 10.55 14.60
N TRP A 86 17.60 11.81 14.67
CA TRP A 86 18.35 12.99 14.26
C TRP A 86 18.76 12.99 12.77
N CYS A 87 17.95 12.37 11.92
CA CYS A 87 18.11 12.48 10.48
C CYS A 87 17.57 13.81 9.95
N ASP A 88 18.13 14.28 8.81
CA ASP A 88 17.57 15.40 8.04
C ASP A 88 16.45 14.85 7.17
N VAL A 89 15.20 15.02 7.59
CA VAL A 89 14.07 14.33 6.98
C VAL A 89 13.27 15.25 6.08
N THR A 90 13.02 14.78 4.84
CA THR A 90 12.01 15.32 3.93
C THR A 90 10.85 14.31 3.84
N SER A 91 9.65 14.76 4.15
CA SER A 91 8.40 13.96 4.10
C SER A 91 7.56 14.39 2.92
N THR A 92 7.17 13.43 2.06
CA THR A 92 6.37 13.73 0.87
C THR A 92 5.14 12.86 0.75
N ASP A 93 4.04 13.48 0.34
CA ASP A 93 2.81 12.82 -0.08
C ASP A 93 2.13 13.69 -1.13
N TYR A 94 1.33 13.10 -2.03
CA TYR A 94 0.57 13.89 -3.01
C TYR A 94 -0.76 14.40 -2.45
N VAL A 95 -1.14 13.98 -1.21
CA VAL A 95 -2.31 14.46 -0.46
C VAL A 95 -1.84 15.40 0.65
N GLU A 96 -2.04 16.69 0.46
CA GLU A 96 -1.57 17.73 1.38
C GLU A 96 -2.17 17.57 2.79
N SER A 97 -3.46 17.23 2.91
CA SER A 97 -4.11 17.05 4.22
C SER A 97 -3.49 15.93 5.08
N LEU A 98 -2.85 14.94 4.48
CA LEU A 98 -2.09 13.91 5.20
C LEU A 98 -0.78 14.48 5.74
N LEU A 99 -0.09 15.30 4.95
CA LEU A 99 1.13 16.00 5.40
C LEU A 99 0.83 16.98 6.53
N ASP A 100 -0.35 17.63 6.52
CA ASP A 100 -0.76 18.51 7.61
C ASP A 100 -0.83 17.75 8.94
N ARG A 101 -1.37 16.51 8.93
CA ARG A 101 -1.34 15.64 10.10
C ARG A 101 0.10 15.28 10.52
N GLY A 102 0.98 15.08 9.55
CA GLY A 102 2.41 14.88 9.83
C GLY A 102 3.06 16.10 10.48
N ARG A 103 2.77 17.31 9.98
CA ARG A 103 3.25 18.59 10.54
C ARG A 103 2.78 18.79 11.99
N GLU A 104 1.49 18.56 12.26
CA GLU A 104 0.92 18.64 13.62
C GLU A 104 1.68 17.72 14.60
N ARG A 105 1.95 16.47 14.18
CA ARG A 105 2.66 15.49 14.98
C ARG A 105 4.13 15.87 15.20
N ALA A 106 4.83 16.31 14.15
CA ALA A 106 6.22 16.77 14.25
C ALA A 106 6.33 17.97 15.19
N ALA A 107 5.41 18.93 15.09
CA ALA A 107 5.37 20.11 15.98
C ALA A 107 5.12 19.71 17.43
N ALA A 108 4.23 18.76 17.70
CA ALA A 108 3.95 18.27 19.06
C ALA A 108 5.19 17.63 19.72
N GLU A 109 6.02 16.96 18.92
CA GLU A 109 7.27 16.33 19.38
C GLU A 109 8.49 17.26 19.22
N ARG A 110 8.32 18.49 18.72
CA ARG A 110 9.40 19.46 18.44
C ARG A 110 10.49 18.89 17.51
N LEU A 111 10.06 18.09 16.52
CA LEU A 111 10.93 17.56 15.49
C LEU A 111 11.00 18.50 14.29
N ASP A 112 12.20 18.72 13.76
CA ASP A 112 12.43 19.49 12.54
C ASP A 112 12.31 18.54 11.34
N VAL A 113 11.32 18.80 10.46
CA VAL A 113 11.02 17.99 9.28
C VAL A 113 10.57 18.89 8.14
N ALA A 114 11.15 18.72 6.96
CA ALA A 114 10.69 19.35 5.76
C ALA A 114 9.49 18.57 5.17
N PHE A 115 8.34 19.23 4.98
CA PHE A 115 7.15 18.61 4.37
C PHE A 115 6.88 19.25 3.01
N GLN A 116 6.77 18.40 1.98
CA GLN A 116 6.56 18.85 0.60
C GLN A 116 5.52 17.98 -0.10
N VAL A 117 4.55 18.63 -0.77
CA VAL A 117 3.62 17.90 -1.65
C VAL A 117 4.39 17.40 -2.86
N ALA A 118 4.43 16.09 -3.06
CA ALA A 118 5.08 15.48 -4.21
C ALA A 118 4.45 14.11 -4.53
N ASP A 119 4.47 13.78 -5.82
CA ASP A 119 4.07 12.48 -6.34
C ASP A 119 5.32 11.57 -6.41
N VAL A 120 5.26 10.40 -5.79
CA VAL A 120 6.37 9.45 -5.83
C VAL A 120 6.70 8.94 -7.25
N GLU A 121 5.76 9.05 -8.18
CA GLU A 121 6.00 8.73 -9.60
C GLU A 121 6.72 9.86 -10.37
N ALA A 122 6.96 11.04 -9.74
CA ALA A 122 7.64 12.17 -10.31
C ALA A 122 8.24 13.06 -9.20
N LEU A 123 9.27 12.57 -8.53
CA LEU A 123 9.89 13.23 -7.39
C LEU A 123 10.70 14.48 -7.83
N PRO A 124 10.45 15.65 -7.20
CA PRO A 124 11.12 16.92 -7.59
C PRO A 124 12.49 17.07 -6.91
N PHE A 125 13.31 16.01 -6.93
CA PHE A 125 14.64 15.99 -6.34
C PHE A 125 15.67 15.48 -7.33
N ASP A 126 16.91 15.92 -7.15
CA ASP A 126 18.05 15.48 -7.95
C ASP A 126 18.38 14.00 -7.73
N ASP A 127 19.09 13.43 -8.69
CA ASP A 127 19.61 12.07 -8.60
C ASP A 127 20.57 11.95 -7.40
N GLY A 128 20.38 10.90 -6.59
CA GLY A 128 21.26 10.64 -5.44
C GLY A 128 21.17 11.70 -4.32
N ALA A 129 20.07 12.43 -4.23
CA ALA A 129 19.89 13.47 -3.21
C ALA A 129 19.83 12.94 -1.79
N PHE A 130 19.43 11.67 -1.58
CA PHE A 130 19.17 11.11 -0.26
C PHE A 130 20.03 9.89 0.07
N ASP A 131 20.41 9.78 1.33
CA ASP A 131 21.14 8.64 1.88
C ASP A 131 20.24 7.43 2.07
N ALA A 132 18.97 7.68 2.41
CA ALA A 132 17.93 6.66 2.50
C ALA A 132 16.58 7.17 1.97
N VAL A 133 15.78 6.25 1.38
CA VAL A 133 14.41 6.51 0.93
C VAL A 133 13.49 5.53 1.63
N LEU A 134 12.42 6.02 2.25
CA LEU A 134 11.47 5.22 3.04
C LEU A 134 10.09 5.22 2.41
N SER A 135 9.32 4.14 2.64
CA SER A 135 7.87 4.13 2.49
C SER A 135 7.25 3.05 3.35
N THR A 136 6.34 3.42 4.25
CA THR A 136 5.56 2.46 5.04
C THR A 136 4.13 2.38 4.51
N PHE A 137 3.83 1.30 3.79
CA PHE A 137 2.51 1.01 3.21
C PHE A 137 1.97 2.07 2.24
N GLY A 138 2.79 3.03 1.80
CA GLY A 138 2.37 4.12 0.93
C GLY A 138 2.66 3.83 -0.55
N ALA A 139 3.93 3.67 -0.93
CA ALA A 139 4.35 3.49 -2.33
C ALA A 139 3.70 2.29 -3.03
N MET A 140 3.29 1.26 -2.29
CA MET A 140 2.59 0.11 -2.85
C MET A 140 1.24 0.46 -3.52
N PHE A 141 0.64 1.61 -3.19
CA PHE A 141 -0.64 2.06 -3.76
C PHE A 141 -0.50 2.93 -5.02
N THR A 142 0.70 3.14 -5.52
CA THR A 142 0.91 3.94 -6.74
C THR A 142 0.25 3.29 -7.96
N ALA A 143 -0.21 4.13 -8.88
CA ALA A 143 -0.83 3.66 -10.11
C ALA A 143 0.24 3.06 -11.05
N ASP A 144 1.37 3.72 -11.19
CA ASP A 144 2.55 3.27 -11.93
C ASP A 144 3.63 2.79 -10.95
N GLN A 145 3.57 1.49 -10.62
CA GLN A 145 4.49 0.87 -9.66
C GLN A 145 5.95 0.92 -10.14
N GLU A 146 6.18 0.72 -11.43
CA GLU A 146 7.50 0.76 -12.06
C GLU A 146 8.10 2.17 -11.98
N ARG A 147 7.29 3.17 -12.28
CA ARG A 147 7.72 4.57 -12.22
C ARG A 147 8.05 4.99 -10.79
N ALA A 148 7.21 4.63 -9.82
CA ALA A 148 7.46 4.91 -8.41
C ALA A 148 8.77 4.27 -7.92
N ALA A 149 9.01 3.00 -8.25
CA ALA A 149 10.25 2.30 -7.90
C ALA A 149 11.47 2.96 -8.56
N ALA A 150 11.37 3.33 -9.84
CA ALA A 150 12.44 4.00 -10.58
C ALA A 150 12.80 5.36 -9.96
N GLU A 151 11.80 6.17 -9.56
CA GLU A 151 12.03 7.45 -8.92
C GLU A 151 12.67 7.30 -7.53
N MET A 152 12.18 6.37 -6.70
CA MET A 152 12.80 6.05 -5.41
C MET A 152 14.26 5.62 -5.58
N TRP A 153 14.53 4.79 -6.60
CA TRP A 153 15.89 4.39 -6.94
C TRP A 153 16.75 5.56 -7.42
N ARG A 154 16.21 6.42 -8.26
CA ARG A 154 16.93 7.58 -8.82
C ARG A 154 17.41 8.54 -7.72
N VAL A 155 16.50 8.91 -6.81
CA VAL A 155 16.82 9.90 -5.77
C VAL A 155 17.65 9.35 -4.62
N CYS A 156 17.72 8.01 -4.46
CA CYS A 156 18.63 7.35 -3.52
C CYS A 156 20.05 7.41 -4.09
N ARG A 157 21.05 7.82 -3.29
CA ARG A 157 22.45 7.88 -3.75
C ARG A 157 23.06 6.48 -3.95
N PRO A 158 24.15 6.34 -4.75
CA PRO A 158 25.00 5.15 -4.72
C PRO A 158 25.47 4.86 -3.28
N GLY A 159 25.47 3.57 -2.87
CA GLY A 159 25.73 3.15 -1.50
C GLY A 159 24.63 3.49 -0.50
N GLY A 160 23.51 4.08 -0.95
CA GLY A 160 22.34 4.37 -0.12
C GLY A 160 21.42 3.15 0.06
N ARG A 161 20.34 3.34 0.83
CA ARG A 161 19.39 2.27 1.13
C ARG A 161 17.96 2.71 0.86
N ILE A 162 17.11 1.75 0.45
CA ILE A 162 15.65 1.97 0.35
C ILE A 162 14.97 1.03 1.33
N GLY A 163 14.12 1.58 2.19
CA GLY A 163 13.35 0.84 3.18
C GLY A 163 11.87 0.86 2.87
N LEU A 164 11.25 -0.32 2.82
CA LEU A 164 9.82 -0.45 2.53
C LEU A 164 9.13 -1.34 3.57
N ALA A 165 7.89 -1.01 3.89
CA ALA A 165 6.97 -1.95 4.52
C ALA A 165 5.77 -2.15 3.59
N ASN A 166 5.53 -3.41 3.18
CA ASN A 166 4.50 -3.73 2.20
C ASN A 166 3.65 -4.92 2.67
N TRP A 167 2.32 -4.77 2.67
CA TRP A 167 1.40 -5.85 3.03
C TRP A 167 1.54 -7.02 2.05
N THR A 168 1.61 -8.25 2.58
CA THR A 168 1.65 -9.45 1.75
C THR A 168 0.27 -9.79 1.20
N PRO A 169 0.17 -10.44 0.02
CA PRO A 169 -1.12 -10.86 -0.55
C PRO A 169 -1.90 -11.84 0.32
N SER A 170 -1.19 -12.72 1.04
CA SER A 170 -1.75 -13.75 1.92
C SER A 170 -2.15 -13.22 3.30
N GLY A 171 -1.53 -12.13 3.77
CA GLY A 171 -1.82 -11.50 5.04
C GLY A 171 -3.22 -10.87 5.11
N PHE A 172 -3.66 -10.54 6.32
CA PHE A 172 -5.02 -10.02 6.55
C PHE A 172 -5.33 -8.81 5.67
N VAL A 173 -4.45 -7.80 5.60
CA VAL A 173 -4.71 -6.58 4.78
C VAL A 173 -4.73 -6.91 3.29
N GLY A 174 -3.85 -7.80 2.79
CA GLY A 174 -3.92 -8.26 1.40
C GLY A 174 -5.25 -8.95 1.08
N GLN A 175 -5.79 -9.74 2.02
CA GLN A 175 -7.10 -10.34 1.88
C GLN A 175 -8.25 -9.32 1.99
N VAL A 176 -8.09 -8.24 2.78
CA VAL A 176 -9.04 -7.10 2.78
C VAL A 176 -9.09 -6.47 1.38
N PHE A 177 -7.95 -6.22 0.72
CA PHE A 177 -7.93 -5.68 -0.66
C PHE A 177 -8.66 -6.61 -1.63
N ARG A 178 -8.43 -7.91 -1.52
CA ARG A 178 -9.11 -8.92 -2.35
C ARG A 178 -10.62 -8.93 -2.11
N THR A 179 -11.05 -8.88 -0.86
CA THR A 179 -12.47 -8.84 -0.49
C THR A 179 -13.15 -7.59 -1.04
N ILE A 180 -12.55 -6.41 -0.85
CA ILE A 180 -13.08 -5.16 -1.42
C ILE A 180 -13.13 -5.25 -2.96
N GLY A 181 -12.08 -5.76 -3.59
CA GLY A 181 -11.99 -5.89 -5.05
C GLY A 181 -13.01 -6.86 -5.66
N ALA A 182 -13.54 -7.82 -4.88
CA ALA A 182 -14.63 -8.69 -5.33
C ALA A 182 -15.97 -7.94 -5.43
N HIS A 183 -16.19 -6.92 -4.60
CA HIS A 183 -17.40 -6.09 -4.61
C HIS A 183 -17.25 -4.84 -5.47
N VAL A 184 -16.07 -4.24 -5.49
CA VAL A 184 -15.73 -3.04 -6.27
C VAL A 184 -14.46 -3.35 -7.07
N PRO A 185 -14.59 -3.98 -8.24
CA PRO A 185 -13.44 -4.38 -9.05
C PRO A 185 -12.55 -3.19 -9.43
N PRO A 186 -11.22 -3.32 -9.31
CA PRO A 186 -10.31 -2.32 -9.84
C PRO A 186 -10.40 -2.24 -11.37
N PRO A 187 -9.91 -1.15 -11.98
CA PRO A 187 -9.80 -1.06 -13.43
C PRO A 187 -9.06 -2.26 -14.02
N PRO A 188 -9.51 -2.82 -15.15
CA PRO A 188 -8.81 -3.93 -15.83
C PRO A 188 -7.35 -3.58 -16.10
N GLY A 189 -6.43 -4.51 -15.86
CA GLY A 189 -5.00 -4.32 -16.08
C GLY A 189 -4.25 -3.57 -14.96
N LEU A 190 -4.93 -3.00 -13.98
CA LEU A 190 -4.27 -2.38 -12.83
C LEU A 190 -3.65 -3.46 -11.93
N ARG A 191 -2.38 -3.32 -11.60
CA ARG A 191 -1.68 -4.24 -10.71
C ARG A 191 -2.11 -4.05 -9.26
N SER A 192 -2.28 -5.17 -8.56
CA SER A 192 -2.62 -5.13 -7.14
C SER A 192 -1.50 -4.48 -6.31
N PRO A 193 -1.81 -3.59 -5.37
CA PRO A 193 -0.84 -3.04 -4.43
C PRO A 193 -0.15 -4.12 -3.60
N ALA A 194 -0.84 -5.21 -3.25
CA ALA A 194 -0.26 -6.31 -2.46
C ALA A 194 0.91 -7.04 -3.16
N LEU A 195 1.11 -6.86 -4.45
CA LEU A 195 2.27 -7.43 -5.16
C LEU A 195 3.61 -6.90 -4.63
N TRP A 196 3.67 -5.66 -4.13
CA TRP A 196 4.86 -5.14 -3.45
C TRP A 196 5.25 -5.93 -2.19
N GLY A 197 4.32 -6.69 -1.63
CA GLY A 197 4.53 -7.63 -0.53
C GLY A 197 4.99 -9.02 -0.99
N THR A 198 5.62 -9.15 -2.16
CA THR A 198 6.22 -10.39 -2.68
C THR A 198 7.68 -10.18 -3.06
N PRO A 199 8.59 -11.14 -2.74
CA PRO A 199 10.00 -11.06 -3.13
C PRO A 199 10.20 -10.96 -4.65
N GLU A 200 9.36 -11.66 -5.43
CA GLU A 200 9.42 -11.69 -6.90
C GLU A 200 9.17 -10.28 -7.46
N ARG A 201 8.13 -9.61 -6.95
CA ARG A 201 7.83 -8.25 -7.40
C ARG A 201 8.90 -7.24 -7.02
N LEU A 202 9.47 -7.36 -5.83
CA LEU A 202 10.58 -6.51 -5.41
C LEU A 202 11.82 -6.68 -6.31
N ALA A 203 12.13 -7.91 -6.71
CA ALA A 203 13.22 -8.17 -7.65
C ALA A 203 12.96 -7.57 -9.05
N GLU A 204 11.71 -7.61 -9.53
CA GLU A 204 11.31 -6.95 -10.78
C GLU A 204 11.43 -5.43 -10.70
N LEU A 205 10.99 -4.82 -9.59
CA LEU A 205 10.98 -3.36 -9.40
C LEU A 205 12.39 -2.80 -9.17
N PHE A 206 13.29 -3.57 -8.56
CA PHE A 206 14.63 -3.14 -8.19
C PHE A 206 15.71 -4.10 -8.72
N PRO A 207 15.79 -4.32 -10.06
CA PRO A 207 16.67 -5.35 -10.66
C PRO A 207 18.15 -5.06 -10.48
N HIS A 208 18.53 -3.84 -10.11
CA HIS A 208 19.92 -3.40 -9.93
C HIS A 208 20.34 -3.31 -8.46
N ALA A 209 19.50 -3.77 -7.51
CA ALA A 209 19.85 -3.77 -6.10
C ALA A 209 21.02 -4.73 -5.83
N ALA A 210 22.03 -4.27 -5.08
CA ALA A 210 23.14 -5.11 -4.64
C ALA A 210 22.65 -6.21 -3.68
N SER A 211 21.62 -5.92 -2.89
CA SER A 211 20.93 -6.88 -2.05
C SER A 211 19.49 -6.45 -1.77
N ILE A 212 18.61 -7.43 -1.56
CA ILE A 212 17.23 -7.25 -1.12
C ILE A 212 17.03 -8.17 0.10
N ALA A 213 16.96 -7.58 1.29
CA ALA A 213 16.52 -8.29 2.49
C ALA A 213 15.04 -7.98 2.72
N ALA A 214 14.20 -9.00 2.79
CA ALA A 214 12.75 -8.84 2.90
C ALA A 214 12.13 -9.86 3.88
N PRO A 215 12.53 -9.85 5.17
CA PRO A 215 11.91 -10.73 6.15
C PRO A 215 10.43 -10.41 6.33
N THR A 216 9.63 -11.47 6.50
CA THR A 216 8.23 -11.34 6.88
C THR A 216 8.13 -10.91 8.34
N ARG A 217 7.32 -9.87 8.58
CA ARG A 217 6.97 -9.36 9.90
C ARG A 217 5.46 -9.41 10.07
N SER A 218 4.99 -9.19 11.27
CA SER A 218 3.57 -9.15 11.58
C SER A 218 3.24 -7.89 12.38
N PHE A 219 2.29 -7.10 11.87
CA PHE A 219 1.61 -6.08 12.65
C PHE A 219 0.31 -6.67 13.19
N VAL A 220 -0.02 -6.42 14.45
CA VAL A 220 -1.23 -6.99 15.08
C VAL A 220 -2.25 -5.88 15.30
N PHE A 221 -3.33 -5.93 14.53
CA PHE A 221 -4.50 -5.07 14.73
C PHE A 221 -5.20 -5.45 16.03
N ARG A 222 -5.46 -4.44 16.89
CA ARG A 222 -6.16 -4.61 18.17
C ARG A 222 -7.30 -3.62 18.27
N TYR A 223 -8.52 -4.14 18.32
CA TYR A 223 -9.75 -3.36 18.40
C TYR A 223 -10.69 -3.95 19.45
N ARG A 224 -11.67 -3.17 19.92
CA ARG A 224 -12.64 -3.61 20.92
C ARG A 224 -13.48 -4.79 20.45
N SER A 225 -13.72 -4.87 19.13
CA SER A 225 -14.45 -5.97 18.48
C SER A 225 -14.19 -5.92 16.96
N PRO A 226 -14.54 -6.97 16.19
CA PRO A 226 -14.58 -6.93 14.73
C PRO A 226 -15.42 -5.78 14.17
N ALA A 227 -16.60 -5.53 14.74
CA ALA A 227 -17.47 -4.41 14.34
C ALA A 227 -16.80 -3.06 14.57
N HIS A 228 -16.12 -2.86 15.70
CA HIS A 228 -15.39 -1.62 15.97
C HIS A 228 -14.28 -1.35 14.97
N TRP A 229 -13.54 -2.38 14.51
CA TRP A 229 -12.57 -2.22 13.44
C TRP A 229 -13.23 -1.77 12.14
N LEU A 230 -14.35 -2.41 11.78
CA LEU A 230 -15.09 -2.09 10.57
C LEU A 230 -15.62 -0.66 10.60
N ASP A 231 -16.18 -0.21 11.72
CA ASP A 231 -16.67 1.16 11.92
C ASP A 231 -15.55 2.19 11.72
N ILE A 232 -14.38 1.96 12.34
CA ILE A 232 -13.22 2.84 12.22
C ILE A 232 -12.72 2.87 10.77
N PHE A 233 -12.54 1.72 10.12
CA PHE A 233 -12.05 1.68 8.75
C PHE A 233 -13.05 2.25 7.74
N ARG A 234 -14.33 2.01 7.94
CA ARG A 234 -15.39 2.55 7.09
C ARG A 234 -15.51 4.08 7.22
N ALA A 235 -15.26 4.64 8.39
CA ALA A 235 -15.35 6.09 8.63
C ALA A 235 -14.07 6.83 8.20
N TRP A 236 -12.87 6.25 8.42
CA TRP A 236 -11.62 7.00 8.37
C TRP A 236 -10.63 6.50 7.32
N TYR A 237 -10.70 5.23 6.89
CA TYR A 237 -9.83 4.68 5.87
C TYR A 237 -10.40 4.95 4.48
N GLY A 238 -9.87 5.94 3.78
CA GLY A 238 -10.40 6.44 2.51
C GLY A 238 -10.79 5.38 1.47
N PRO A 239 -9.94 4.40 1.15
CA PRO A 239 -10.30 3.34 0.21
C PRO A 239 -11.54 2.55 0.61
N MET A 240 -11.71 2.23 1.90
CA MET A 240 -12.89 1.51 2.39
C MET A 240 -14.13 2.40 2.41
N LEU A 241 -14.00 3.66 2.84
CA LEU A 241 -15.07 4.66 2.79
C LEU A 241 -15.62 4.78 1.37
N LYS A 242 -14.74 4.90 0.36
CA LYS A 242 -15.13 4.98 -1.05
C LYS A 242 -15.75 3.70 -1.57
N ALA A 243 -15.26 2.52 -1.15
CA ALA A 243 -15.84 1.25 -1.53
C ALA A 243 -17.30 1.12 -1.04
N PHE A 244 -17.56 1.42 0.24
CA PHE A 244 -18.92 1.43 0.77
C PHE A 244 -19.81 2.47 0.10
N ALA A 245 -19.29 3.65 -0.21
CA ALA A 245 -20.05 4.71 -0.89
C ALA A 245 -20.45 4.36 -2.32
N ALA A 246 -19.64 3.53 -3.01
CA ALA A 246 -19.89 3.10 -4.39
C ALA A 246 -20.96 2.01 -4.50
N LEU A 247 -21.34 1.34 -3.41
CA LEU A 247 -22.22 0.18 -3.41
C LEU A 247 -23.67 0.58 -3.04
N PRO A 248 -24.67 -0.08 -3.65
CA PRO A 248 -26.06 -0.04 -3.19
C PRO A 248 -26.18 -0.70 -1.79
N GLU A 249 -27.33 -0.56 -1.15
CA GLU A 249 -27.56 -1.03 0.23
C GLU A 249 -27.24 -2.53 0.38
N ASP A 250 -27.76 -3.37 -0.50
CA ASP A 250 -27.50 -4.82 -0.48
C ASP A 250 -26.01 -5.14 -0.70
N GLY A 251 -25.33 -4.39 -1.55
CA GLY A 251 -23.89 -4.51 -1.79
C GLY A 251 -23.07 -4.12 -0.55
N ARG A 252 -23.47 -3.05 0.14
CA ARG A 252 -22.85 -2.64 1.41
C ARG A 252 -23.00 -3.71 2.49
N ALA A 253 -24.20 -4.26 2.64
CA ALA A 253 -24.46 -5.34 3.58
C ALA A 253 -23.65 -6.62 3.24
N ALA A 254 -23.49 -6.92 1.94
CA ALA A 254 -22.68 -8.04 1.50
C ALA A 254 -21.19 -7.82 1.79
N LEU A 255 -20.63 -6.65 1.47
CA LEU A 255 -19.23 -6.31 1.76
C LEU A 255 -18.94 -6.35 3.28
N GLU A 256 -19.84 -5.78 4.10
CA GLU A 256 -19.74 -5.82 5.56
C GLU A 256 -19.67 -7.26 6.08
N ARG A 257 -20.59 -8.13 5.66
CA ARG A 257 -20.62 -9.55 6.03
C ARG A 257 -19.32 -10.27 5.66
N ASP A 258 -18.81 -10.03 4.44
CA ASP A 258 -17.61 -10.71 3.96
C ASP A 258 -16.35 -10.22 4.69
N LEU A 259 -16.28 -8.91 5.05
CA LEU A 259 -15.18 -8.37 5.86
C LEU A 259 -15.23 -8.92 7.30
N LEU A 260 -16.40 -9.03 7.92
CA LEU A 260 -16.54 -9.62 9.25
C LEU A 260 -16.16 -11.11 9.24
N ALA A 261 -16.57 -11.86 8.21
CA ALA A 261 -16.16 -13.26 8.03
C ALA A 261 -14.64 -13.38 7.78
N LEU A 262 -14.03 -12.43 7.08
CA LEU A 262 -12.58 -12.38 6.92
C LEU A 262 -11.89 -12.15 8.28
N ILE A 263 -12.36 -11.18 9.07
CA ILE A 263 -11.81 -10.91 10.40
C ILE A 263 -11.90 -12.18 11.28
N ASP A 264 -13.03 -12.87 11.29
CA ASP A 264 -13.23 -14.07 12.10
C ASP A 264 -12.19 -15.16 11.78
N ARG A 265 -11.82 -15.31 10.51
CA ARG A 265 -10.78 -16.29 10.08
C ARG A 265 -9.38 -15.96 10.60
N PHE A 266 -9.06 -14.67 10.78
CA PHE A 266 -7.74 -14.20 11.21
C PHE A 266 -7.69 -13.87 12.70
N ASN A 267 -8.84 -13.69 13.38
CA ASN A 267 -8.89 -13.28 14.76
C ASN A 267 -8.44 -14.40 15.70
N VAL A 268 -7.39 -14.14 16.44
CA VAL A 268 -6.84 -15.09 17.43
C VAL A 268 -7.44 -14.91 18.83
N ALA A 269 -8.16 -13.81 19.07
CA ALA A 269 -8.87 -13.58 20.35
C ALA A 269 -10.14 -14.45 20.46
N ARG A 270 -10.52 -14.75 21.71
CA ARG A 270 -11.73 -15.54 22.02
C ARG A 270 -12.62 -14.88 23.07
N ASP A 271 -12.35 -13.63 23.39
CA ASP A 271 -12.99 -12.82 24.45
C ASP A 271 -13.91 -11.72 23.89
N GLY A 272 -14.22 -11.79 22.59
CA GLY A 272 -15.03 -10.77 21.88
C GLY A 272 -14.22 -9.60 21.35
N THR A 273 -12.94 -9.48 21.70
CA THR A 273 -12.06 -8.49 21.11
C THR A 273 -11.54 -8.93 19.74
N MET A 274 -10.97 -8.00 18.99
CA MET A 274 -10.26 -8.28 17.75
C MET A 274 -8.75 -8.20 17.98
N VAL A 275 -8.06 -9.33 17.78
CA VAL A 275 -6.60 -9.42 17.74
C VAL A 275 -6.23 -10.16 16.47
N VAL A 276 -5.86 -9.40 15.43
CA VAL A 276 -5.62 -9.93 14.08
C VAL A 276 -4.21 -9.63 13.62
N PRO A 277 -3.34 -10.67 13.53
CA PRO A 277 -2.02 -10.54 12.89
C PRO A 277 -2.18 -10.27 11.39
N SER A 278 -1.40 -9.34 10.86
CA SER A 278 -1.29 -9.07 9.43
C SER A 278 0.16 -9.06 9.01
N GLU A 279 0.51 -9.93 8.09
CA GLU A 279 1.88 -10.04 7.59
C GLU A 279 2.21 -8.92 6.62
N TYR A 280 3.45 -8.45 6.72
CA TYR A 280 4.08 -7.53 5.77
C TYR A 280 5.54 -7.90 5.55
N LEU A 281 6.12 -7.49 4.43
CA LEU A 281 7.55 -7.54 4.22
C LEU A 281 8.19 -6.25 4.76
N GLU A 282 9.17 -6.40 5.64
CA GLU A 282 10.10 -5.33 6.03
C GLU A 282 11.29 -5.41 5.08
N VAL A 283 11.38 -4.47 4.15
CA VAL A 283 12.32 -4.55 3.03
C VAL A 283 13.45 -3.56 3.24
N VAL A 284 14.68 -4.03 3.09
CA VAL A 284 15.88 -3.21 3.01
C VAL A 284 16.61 -3.54 1.71
N LEU A 285 16.67 -2.56 0.81
CA LEU A 285 17.42 -2.65 -0.45
C LEU A 285 18.71 -1.84 -0.32
N ALA A 286 19.82 -2.40 -0.79
CA ALA A 286 21.08 -1.68 -0.91
C ALA A 286 21.32 -1.28 -2.37
N LYS A 287 21.56 0.01 -2.61
CA LYS A 287 21.99 0.52 -3.92
C LYS A 287 23.52 0.41 -4.02
N PRO A 288 24.09 -0.18 -5.10
CA PRO A 288 25.54 -0.31 -5.30
C PRO A 288 26.23 1.04 -5.42
#